data_3c1ba549493ff3abaf83c961f63cde4d
#
_entry.id   3c1ba549493ff3abaf83c961f63cde4d
#
_cell.length_a   1.000
_cell.length_b   1.000
_cell.length_c   1.000
_cell.angle_alpha   90.00
_cell.angle_beta   90.00
_cell.angle_gamma   90.00
#
_symmetry.space_group_name_H-M   'P 1'
#
loop_
_entity.id
_entity.type
_entity.pdbx_description
1 polymer ?
#
loop_
_entity_poly.entity_id
_entity_poly.type
_entity_poly.pdbx_seq_one_letter_code
_entity_poly.pdbx_strand_id
1 'polypeptide(L)'
;MPWIMIDIKLIRESPEIVKKSIKDRNYDIDLNEIIKLDGHWREFKKQDDDLRAERNKISEDINQAKKAKEEKKAKELIKQAGIIPEKLKINEEKEKELREKIDDLISRIPNIQNPEVPRGDESKNKEIHKIGKIPSIKEPKSHLELGEKLDILDIKRSVKLSGAGFYILKGKGAKLQRALIQFMMDFHEKNKLTEINPPQLVLRKTAFGTGNLPKFEDQLYKTNDDLFLVPTAEVPVTNIYADEILNEKDLPKKFFAFTECYRTEAGRHTGEEGLFRLHQFEKVEMVYICTPEQSNELLEEMTSNAEKILKELGLPFRRLLLSTGDAGFASAKTYDLEVWSPAMNKYIECSSCSNCTDFQARRMNTRCKGKSGLRVVHTLNGSGIALPRLMISILENNQQKDGSIKIPEVLWKYTGFKEIKAE
;
A
#
# COMPACT_ATOMS: atom_id res chain seq x y z
N MET A 1 -11.72 -14.95 13.84
CA MET A 1 -10.36 -14.81 14.41
C MET A 1 -9.93 -13.37 14.16
N PRO A 2 -9.40 -12.66 15.15
CA PRO A 2 -8.96 -11.28 14.96
C PRO A 2 -7.75 -11.23 14.02
N TRP A 3 -7.71 -10.20 13.23
CA TRP A 3 -6.77 -9.88 12.18
C TRP A 3 -5.39 -9.58 12.74
N ILE A 4 -4.40 -10.45 12.54
CA ILE A 4 -3.04 -10.28 13.07
C ILE A 4 -2.15 -9.74 11.94
N MET A 5 -1.80 -8.47 12.00
CA MET A 5 -1.05 -7.72 10.98
C MET A 5 0.41 -8.15 10.86
N ILE A 6 1.17 -8.07 11.94
CA ILE A 6 2.40 -8.84 12.13
C ILE A 6 2.00 -10.04 12.98
N ASP A 7 2.52 -11.23 12.64
CA ASP A 7 2.16 -12.41 13.41
C ASP A 7 2.55 -12.20 14.87
N ILE A 8 1.54 -12.18 15.77
CA ILE A 8 1.77 -12.07 17.21
C ILE A 8 2.73 -13.15 17.71
N LYS A 9 2.80 -14.31 17.03
CA LYS A 9 3.80 -15.34 17.32
C LYS A 9 5.22 -14.81 17.12
N LEU A 10 5.47 -14.04 16.07
CA LEU A 10 6.78 -13.44 15.85
C LEU A 10 7.16 -12.48 16.97
N ILE A 11 6.18 -11.68 17.48
CA ILE A 11 6.38 -10.79 18.62
C ILE A 11 6.70 -11.59 19.89
N ARG A 12 6.08 -12.75 20.09
CA ARG A 12 6.28 -13.62 21.25
C ARG A 12 7.60 -14.39 21.19
N GLU A 13 7.90 -14.97 20.02
CA GLU A 13 8.99 -15.94 19.84
C GLU A 13 10.31 -15.27 19.46
N SER A 14 10.24 -14.12 18.77
CA SER A 14 11.41 -13.41 18.23
C SER A 14 11.25 -11.88 18.30
N PRO A 15 10.98 -11.30 19.48
CA PRO A 15 10.73 -9.87 19.64
C PRO A 15 11.86 -8.99 19.11
N GLU A 16 13.10 -9.48 19.14
CA GLU A 16 14.28 -8.73 18.70
C GLU A 16 14.28 -8.44 17.19
N ILE A 17 13.67 -9.32 16.37
CA ILE A 17 13.49 -9.07 14.93
C ILE A 17 12.57 -7.86 14.72
N VAL A 18 11.46 -7.82 15.46
CA VAL A 18 10.46 -6.75 15.35
C VAL A 18 11.02 -5.44 15.91
N LYS A 19 11.67 -5.46 17.10
CA LYS A 19 12.34 -4.28 17.68
C LYS A 19 13.37 -3.69 16.74
N LYS A 20 14.17 -4.55 16.11
CA LYS A 20 15.18 -4.11 15.14
C LYS A 20 14.53 -3.48 13.93
N SER A 21 13.47 -4.07 13.36
CA SER A 21 12.76 -3.50 12.21
C SER A 21 12.16 -2.15 12.56
N ILE A 22 11.53 -1.99 13.72
CA ILE A 22 10.97 -0.72 14.21
C ILE A 22 12.07 0.34 14.27
N LYS A 23 13.23 0.01 14.86
CA LYS A 23 14.39 0.90 15.00
C LYS A 23 15.00 1.27 13.63
N ASP A 24 15.27 0.28 12.78
CA ASP A 24 15.88 0.48 11.45
C ASP A 24 15.00 1.35 10.54
N ARG A 25 13.70 1.41 10.81
CA ARG A 25 12.70 2.22 10.10
C ARG A 25 12.35 3.53 10.79
N ASN A 26 13.03 3.84 11.89
CA ASN A 26 12.82 5.07 12.66
C ASN A 26 11.38 5.29 13.16
N TYR A 27 10.73 4.21 13.65
CA TYR A 27 9.42 4.28 14.27
C TYR A 27 9.55 4.27 15.80
N ASP A 28 8.68 5.06 16.46
CA ASP A 28 8.57 5.07 17.92
C ASP A 28 7.37 4.22 18.36
N ILE A 29 7.64 2.96 18.71
CA ILE A 29 6.63 1.98 19.12
C ILE A 29 7.20 1.17 20.28
N ASP A 30 6.52 1.19 21.42
CA ASP A 30 6.90 0.36 22.58
C ASP A 30 6.40 -1.08 22.42
N LEU A 31 7.27 -1.94 21.93
CA LEU A 31 6.97 -3.37 21.80
C LEU A 31 6.78 -4.07 23.14
N ASN A 32 7.38 -3.57 24.25
CA ASN A 32 7.24 -4.19 25.56
C ASN A 32 5.81 -3.99 26.10
N GLU A 33 5.16 -2.87 25.78
CA GLU A 33 3.74 -2.67 26.09
C GLU A 33 2.87 -3.74 25.44
N ILE A 34 3.09 -4.00 24.15
CA ILE A 34 2.34 -5.03 23.40
C ILE A 34 2.54 -6.42 24.03
N ILE A 35 3.79 -6.77 24.38
CA ILE A 35 4.12 -8.05 25.03
C ILE A 35 3.44 -8.18 26.39
N LYS A 36 3.40 -7.10 27.18
CA LYS A 36 2.74 -7.07 28.49
C LYS A 36 1.22 -7.26 28.34
N LEU A 37 0.59 -6.52 27.42
CA LEU A 37 -0.86 -6.63 27.19
C LEU A 37 -1.23 -8.03 26.66
N ASP A 38 -0.42 -8.62 25.78
CA ASP A 38 -0.61 -9.99 25.30
C ASP A 38 -0.45 -11.03 26.41
N GLY A 39 0.47 -10.81 27.37
CA GLY A 39 0.60 -11.62 28.56
C GLY A 39 -0.70 -11.63 29.36
N HIS A 40 -1.24 -10.46 29.69
CA HIS A 40 -2.51 -10.33 30.42
C HIS A 40 -3.68 -10.95 29.65
N TRP A 41 -3.77 -10.73 28.34
CA TRP A 41 -4.82 -11.34 27.50
C TRP A 41 -4.78 -12.89 27.58
N ARG A 42 -3.58 -13.49 27.54
CA ARG A 42 -3.42 -14.95 27.67
C ARG A 42 -3.79 -15.46 29.05
N GLU A 43 -3.53 -14.68 30.11
CA GLU A 43 -3.92 -15.02 31.49
C GLU A 43 -5.46 -15.08 31.61
N PHE A 44 -6.18 -14.07 31.11
CA PHE A 44 -7.64 -14.08 31.09
C PHE A 44 -8.20 -15.25 30.26
N LYS A 45 -7.61 -15.50 29.10
CA LYS A 45 -7.98 -16.63 28.26
C LYS A 45 -7.85 -17.97 28.96
N LYS A 46 -6.77 -18.15 29.71
CA LYS A 46 -6.55 -19.36 30.53
C LYS A 46 -7.58 -19.45 31.67
N GLN A 47 -7.86 -18.33 32.36
CA GLN A 47 -8.88 -18.32 33.41
C GLN A 47 -10.26 -18.70 32.87
N ASP A 48 -10.62 -18.28 31.68
CA ASP A 48 -11.87 -18.65 31.03
C ASP A 48 -11.93 -20.13 30.69
N ASP A 49 -10.84 -20.71 30.18
CA ASP A 49 -10.77 -22.14 29.89
C ASP A 49 -10.89 -22.95 31.17
N ASP A 50 -10.23 -22.52 32.26
CA ASP A 50 -10.33 -23.14 33.61
C ASP A 50 -11.76 -23.05 34.16
N LEU A 51 -12.43 -21.89 34.06
CA LEU A 51 -13.83 -21.67 34.49
C LEU A 51 -14.82 -22.53 33.69
N ARG A 52 -14.60 -22.67 32.37
CA ARG A 52 -15.44 -23.56 31.53
C ARG A 52 -15.25 -25.03 31.90
N ALA A 53 -14.02 -25.45 32.21
CA ALA A 53 -13.74 -26.80 32.66
C ALA A 53 -14.39 -27.06 34.04
N GLU A 54 -14.28 -26.11 35.01
CA GLU A 54 -14.95 -26.16 36.31
C GLU A 54 -16.46 -26.25 36.17
N ARG A 55 -17.07 -25.44 35.34
CA ARG A 55 -18.53 -25.48 35.05
C ARG A 55 -18.99 -26.84 34.53
N ASN A 56 -18.22 -27.43 33.63
CA ASN A 56 -18.53 -28.77 33.09
C ASN A 56 -18.48 -29.84 34.18
N LYS A 57 -17.43 -29.82 34.99
CA LYS A 57 -17.28 -30.73 36.13
C LYS A 57 -18.43 -30.59 37.16
N ILE A 58 -18.73 -29.35 37.58
CA ILE A 58 -19.82 -29.12 38.53
C ILE A 58 -21.17 -29.59 37.92
N SER A 59 -21.38 -29.44 36.63
CA SER A 59 -22.60 -29.95 35.96
C SER A 59 -22.71 -31.48 36.03
N GLU A 60 -21.58 -32.17 35.87
CA GLU A 60 -21.57 -33.64 36.04
C GLU A 60 -21.81 -34.04 37.51
N ASP A 61 -21.21 -33.34 38.48
CA ASP A 61 -21.38 -33.60 39.92
C ASP A 61 -22.84 -33.32 40.35
N ILE A 62 -23.50 -32.27 39.80
CA ILE A 62 -24.95 -32.04 40.03
C ILE A 62 -25.76 -33.18 39.54
N ASN A 63 -25.46 -33.72 38.37
CA ASN A 63 -26.21 -34.85 37.80
C ASN A 63 -26.04 -36.11 38.64
N GLN A 64 -24.82 -36.37 39.18
CA GLN A 64 -24.55 -37.50 40.06
C GLN A 64 -25.27 -37.34 41.41
N ALA A 65 -25.18 -36.15 42.04
CA ALA A 65 -25.86 -35.87 43.32
C ALA A 65 -27.38 -36.00 43.21
N LYS A 66 -27.98 -35.55 42.09
CA LYS A 66 -29.42 -35.74 41.81
C LYS A 66 -29.80 -37.23 41.67
N LYS A 67 -28.98 -38.01 40.96
CA LYS A 67 -29.21 -39.48 40.83
C LYS A 67 -29.10 -40.19 42.17
N ALA A 68 -28.18 -39.75 43.02
CA ALA A 68 -27.95 -40.27 44.38
C ALA A 68 -29.00 -39.77 45.41
N LYS A 69 -29.91 -38.85 45.02
CA LYS A 69 -30.91 -38.17 45.89
C LYS A 69 -30.27 -37.35 47.00
N GLU A 70 -29.05 -36.82 46.78
CA GLU A 70 -28.29 -35.94 47.68
C GLU A 70 -28.73 -34.47 47.50
N GLU A 71 -29.94 -34.10 47.88
CA GLU A 71 -30.52 -32.77 47.56
C GLU A 71 -29.73 -31.59 48.10
N LYS A 72 -29.15 -31.67 49.30
CA LYS A 72 -28.35 -30.61 49.91
C LYS A 72 -27.11 -30.30 49.05
N LYS A 73 -26.38 -31.37 48.66
CA LYS A 73 -25.18 -31.28 47.84
C LYS A 73 -25.48 -30.76 46.44
N ALA A 74 -26.60 -31.18 45.83
CA ALA A 74 -27.03 -30.69 44.54
C ALA A 74 -27.34 -29.19 44.58
N LYS A 75 -28.01 -28.68 45.65
CA LYS A 75 -28.31 -27.24 45.82
C LYS A 75 -27.02 -26.39 45.99
N GLU A 76 -26.03 -26.90 46.72
CA GLU A 76 -24.75 -26.24 46.92
C GLU A 76 -23.95 -26.12 45.60
N LEU A 77 -23.89 -27.22 44.86
CA LEU A 77 -23.26 -27.23 43.52
C LEU A 77 -23.94 -26.33 42.53
N ILE A 78 -25.29 -26.26 42.55
CA ILE A 78 -26.05 -25.32 41.69
C ILE A 78 -25.70 -23.87 42.06
N LYS A 79 -25.53 -23.53 43.33
CA LYS A 79 -25.11 -22.21 43.75
C LYS A 79 -23.71 -21.86 43.30
N GLN A 80 -22.77 -22.81 43.36
CA GLN A 80 -21.41 -22.65 42.83
C GLN A 80 -21.43 -22.45 41.32
N ALA A 81 -22.18 -23.29 40.56
CA ALA A 81 -22.30 -23.15 39.13
C ALA A 81 -22.88 -21.80 38.70
N GLY A 82 -23.79 -21.22 39.52
CA GLY A 82 -24.45 -19.94 39.26
C GLY A 82 -23.52 -18.72 39.23
N ILE A 83 -22.33 -18.81 39.88
CA ILE A 83 -21.35 -17.72 39.91
C ILE A 83 -20.45 -17.69 38.67
N ILE A 84 -20.25 -18.84 38.03
CA ILE A 84 -19.30 -18.98 36.91
C ILE A 84 -19.68 -18.13 35.71
N PRO A 85 -20.97 -18.05 35.27
CA PRO A 85 -21.34 -17.23 34.12
C PRO A 85 -21.01 -15.73 34.27
N GLU A 86 -21.16 -15.20 35.48
CA GLU A 86 -20.83 -13.77 35.74
C GLU A 86 -19.32 -13.53 35.66
N LYS A 87 -18.50 -14.45 36.23
CA LYS A 87 -17.04 -14.39 36.08
C LYS A 87 -16.59 -14.47 34.64
N LEU A 88 -17.17 -15.41 33.87
CA LEU A 88 -16.87 -15.54 32.44
C LEU A 88 -17.20 -14.26 31.67
N LYS A 89 -18.36 -13.65 31.96
CA LYS A 89 -18.77 -12.41 31.31
C LYS A 89 -17.77 -11.27 31.58
N ILE A 90 -17.34 -11.11 32.84
CA ILE A 90 -16.34 -10.08 33.21
C ILE A 90 -15.00 -10.32 32.50
N ASN A 91 -14.56 -11.57 32.43
CA ASN A 91 -13.31 -11.90 31.73
C ASN A 91 -13.41 -11.70 30.23
N GLU A 92 -14.52 -12.08 29.59
CA GLU A 92 -14.77 -11.91 28.16
C GLU A 92 -14.76 -10.40 27.77
N GLU A 93 -15.32 -9.52 28.64
CA GLU A 93 -15.25 -8.07 28.43
C GLU A 93 -13.80 -7.56 28.51
N LYS A 94 -13.01 -8.04 29.49
CA LYS A 94 -11.58 -7.69 29.61
C LYS A 94 -10.74 -8.25 28.48
N GLU A 95 -10.98 -9.50 28.06
CA GLU A 95 -10.32 -10.10 26.89
C GLU A 95 -10.55 -9.26 25.65
N LYS A 96 -11.78 -8.80 25.44
CA LYS A 96 -12.14 -7.94 24.30
C LYS A 96 -11.40 -6.61 24.34
N GLU A 97 -11.43 -5.92 25.48
CA GLU A 97 -10.72 -4.63 25.65
C GLU A 97 -9.22 -4.75 25.40
N LEU A 98 -8.59 -5.80 25.99
CA LEU A 98 -7.16 -6.04 25.82
C LEU A 98 -6.84 -6.36 24.36
N ARG A 99 -7.70 -7.15 23.69
CA ARG A 99 -7.53 -7.52 22.30
C ARG A 99 -7.61 -6.32 21.38
N GLU A 100 -8.57 -5.43 21.59
CA GLU A 100 -8.72 -4.19 20.81
C GLU A 100 -7.48 -3.29 20.96
N LYS A 101 -6.94 -3.15 22.19
CA LYS A 101 -5.71 -2.40 22.43
C LYS A 101 -4.49 -3.02 21.75
N ILE A 102 -4.33 -4.34 21.86
CA ILE A 102 -3.23 -5.07 21.20
C ILE A 102 -3.31 -4.91 19.69
N ASP A 103 -4.50 -5.06 19.12
CA ASP A 103 -4.70 -4.95 17.67
C ASP A 103 -4.43 -3.52 17.17
N ASP A 104 -4.84 -2.48 17.91
CA ASP A 104 -4.50 -1.09 17.57
C ASP A 104 -2.98 -0.88 17.55
N LEU A 105 -2.28 -1.28 18.62
CA LEU A 105 -0.82 -1.12 18.71
C LEU A 105 -0.08 -1.89 17.62
N ILE A 106 -0.45 -3.15 17.37
CA ILE A 106 0.16 -3.96 16.31
C ILE A 106 -0.12 -3.33 14.94
N SER A 107 -1.29 -2.70 14.75
CA SER A 107 -1.65 -2.04 13.49
C SER A 107 -0.69 -0.92 13.09
N ARG A 108 0.01 -0.35 14.05
CA ARG A 108 0.97 0.76 13.88
C ARG A 108 2.39 0.29 13.60
N ILE A 109 2.67 -1.02 13.72
CA ILE A 109 3.99 -1.58 13.43
C ILE A 109 4.17 -1.69 11.91
N PRO A 110 5.25 -1.13 11.32
CA PRO A 110 5.53 -1.26 9.89
C PRO A 110 5.93 -2.69 9.53
N ASN A 111 5.82 -3.04 8.26
CA ASN A 111 6.27 -4.34 7.78
C ASN A 111 7.76 -4.57 8.03
N ILE A 112 8.15 -5.83 8.16
CA ILE A 112 9.54 -6.23 8.37
C ILE A 112 10.27 -6.19 7.03
N GLN A 113 11.44 -5.54 7.05
CA GLN A 113 12.25 -5.38 5.84
C GLN A 113 12.98 -6.65 5.45
N ASN A 114 13.06 -6.88 4.15
CA ASN A 114 13.90 -7.93 3.58
C ASN A 114 15.38 -7.70 3.98
N PRO A 115 16.15 -8.75 4.31
CA PRO A 115 17.56 -8.63 4.68
C PRO A 115 18.46 -7.92 3.64
N GLU A 116 18.09 -7.92 2.37
CA GLU A 116 18.83 -7.26 1.28
C GLU A 116 18.67 -5.73 1.28
N VAL A 117 17.67 -5.19 1.99
CA VAL A 117 17.38 -3.76 2.03
C VAL A 117 18.47 -3.00 2.78
N PRO A 118 19.08 -1.95 2.20
CA PRO A 118 20.07 -1.14 2.89
C PRO A 118 19.49 -0.46 4.13
N ARG A 119 20.28 -0.38 5.20
CA ARG A 119 19.83 0.24 6.46
C ARG A 119 20.20 1.71 6.51
N GLY A 120 19.27 2.53 6.97
CA GLY A 120 19.43 3.97 7.17
C GLY A 120 18.35 4.77 6.45
N ASP A 121 18.62 6.07 6.32
CA ASP A 121 17.75 7.05 5.63
C ASP A 121 17.89 6.97 4.10
N GLU A 122 17.24 7.88 3.37
CA GLU A 122 17.25 7.96 1.90
C GLU A 122 18.65 8.03 1.28
N SER A 123 19.64 8.58 2.01
CA SER A 123 21.04 8.63 1.54
C SER A 123 21.67 7.24 1.35
N LYS A 124 21.05 6.21 1.91
CA LYS A 124 21.46 4.80 1.83
C LYS A 124 20.74 4.04 0.72
N ASN A 125 19.86 4.69 -0.04
CA ASN A 125 19.27 4.08 -1.23
C ASN A 125 20.37 3.60 -2.17
N LYS A 126 20.23 2.38 -2.68
CA LYS A 126 21.25 1.78 -3.54
C LYS A 126 20.84 1.88 -5.00
N GLU A 127 21.64 2.61 -5.79
CA GLU A 127 21.48 2.61 -7.23
C GLU A 127 21.84 1.22 -7.82
N ILE A 128 20.90 0.63 -8.53
CA ILE A 128 21.06 -0.69 -9.15
C ILE A 128 21.62 -0.54 -10.57
N HIS A 129 21.03 0.35 -11.37
CA HIS A 129 21.50 0.70 -12.70
C HIS A 129 20.89 2.00 -13.22
N LYS A 130 21.49 2.51 -14.30
CA LYS A 130 21.02 3.65 -15.10
C LYS A 130 20.81 3.21 -16.55
N ILE A 131 19.78 3.72 -17.19
CA ILE A 131 19.43 3.43 -18.58
C ILE A 131 19.08 4.72 -19.31
N GLY A 132 19.46 4.78 -20.59
CA GLY A 132 19.22 5.93 -21.45
C GLY A 132 20.33 6.99 -21.35
N LYS A 133 20.39 7.85 -22.36
CA LYS A 133 21.35 8.95 -22.43
C LYS A 133 20.67 10.26 -22.02
N ILE A 134 21.23 10.93 -21.04
CA ILE A 134 20.78 12.27 -20.64
C ILE A 134 20.92 13.23 -21.84
N PRO A 135 19.82 13.91 -22.22
CA PRO A 135 19.88 14.83 -23.34
C PRO A 135 20.73 16.07 -23.01
N SER A 136 21.56 16.49 -23.96
CA SER A 136 22.33 17.73 -23.83
C SER A 136 21.47 18.91 -24.28
N ILE A 137 20.76 19.52 -23.36
CA ILE A 137 19.88 20.67 -23.57
C ILE A 137 20.56 21.89 -22.95
N LYS A 138 20.80 22.90 -23.78
CA LYS A 138 21.34 24.18 -23.31
C LYS A 138 20.19 24.99 -22.72
N GLU A 139 20.32 25.43 -21.47
CA GLU A 139 19.29 26.21 -20.76
C GLU A 139 17.90 25.53 -20.77
N PRO A 140 17.76 24.32 -20.18
CA PRO A 140 16.51 23.58 -20.21
C PRO A 140 15.42 24.35 -19.47
N LYS A 141 14.25 24.46 -20.12
CA LYS A 141 13.05 25.06 -19.53
C LYS A 141 12.31 24.01 -18.70
N SER A 142 11.71 24.44 -17.61
CA SER A 142 10.85 23.61 -16.79
C SER A 142 9.53 23.27 -17.49
N HIS A 143 8.88 22.21 -17.03
CA HIS A 143 7.54 21.84 -17.51
C HIS A 143 6.51 22.97 -17.32
N LEU A 144 6.69 23.85 -16.31
CA LEU A 144 5.84 25.02 -16.09
C LEU A 144 6.03 26.07 -17.19
N GLU A 145 7.28 26.45 -17.47
CA GLU A 145 7.61 27.40 -18.53
C GLU A 145 7.16 26.90 -19.91
N LEU A 146 7.41 25.61 -20.19
CA LEU A 146 6.99 24.98 -21.44
C LEU A 146 5.45 24.89 -21.53
N GLY A 147 4.80 24.49 -20.44
CA GLY A 147 3.36 24.34 -20.37
C GLY A 147 2.61 25.66 -20.54
N GLU A 148 3.11 26.76 -19.94
CA GLU A 148 2.55 28.09 -20.09
C GLU A 148 2.79 28.63 -21.51
N LYS A 149 4.03 28.53 -22.02
CA LYS A 149 4.39 29.00 -23.37
C LYS A 149 3.59 28.32 -24.47
N LEU A 150 3.33 27.01 -24.34
CA LEU A 150 2.61 26.21 -25.33
C LEU A 150 1.09 26.19 -25.08
N ASP A 151 0.61 26.89 -24.07
CA ASP A 151 -0.78 26.94 -23.62
C ASP A 151 -1.43 25.56 -23.37
N ILE A 152 -0.63 24.62 -22.82
CA ILE A 152 -1.07 23.25 -22.53
C ILE A 152 -1.25 22.96 -21.04
N LEU A 153 -0.75 23.83 -20.15
CA LEU A 153 -0.84 23.72 -18.69
C LEU A 153 -1.24 25.08 -18.11
N ASP A 154 -2.26 25.11 -17.24
CA ASP A 154 -2.77 26.33 -16.61
C ASP A 154 -2.92 26.17 -15.09
N ILE A 155 -1.85 26.49 -14.37
CA ILE A 155 -1.85 26.46 -12.91
C ILE A 155 -2.64 27.64 -12.32
N LYS A 156 -2.50 28.85 -12.93
CA LYS A 156 -3.16 30.08 -12.42
C LYS A 156 -4.67 29.95 -12.33
N ARG A 157 -5.30 29.32 -13.35
CA ARG A 157 -6.74 29.09 -13.34
C ARG A 157 -7.15 27.91 -12.46
N SER A 158 -6.33 26.86 -12.32
CA SER A 158 -6.63 25.76 -11.41
C SER A 158 -6.75 26.22 -9.96
N VAL A 159 -5.88 27.15 -9.54
CA VAL A 159 -5.91 27.74 -8.17
C VAL A 159 -7.25 28.44 -7.89
N LYS A 160 -7.89 29.05 -8.90
CA LYS A 160 -9.24 29.65 -8.73
C LYS A 160 -10.33 28.62 -8.50
N LEU A 161 -10.13 27.38 -8.98
CA LEU A 161 -11.13 26.32 -8.88
C LEU A 161 -10.99 25.54 -7.57
N SER A 162 -9.75 25.21 -7.18
CA SER A 162 -9.51 24.21 -6.12
C SER A 162 -8.37 24.57 -5.16
N GLY A 163 -7.76 25.75 -5.30
CA GLY A 163 -6.59 26.12 -4.51
C GLY A 163 -5.28 25.56 -5.09
N ALA A 164 -4.21 25.60 -4.29
CA ALA A 164 -2.91 25.07 -4.67
C ALA A 164 -2.92 23.53 -4.75
N GLY A 165 -1.96 22.95 -5.46
CA GLY A 165 -1.84 21.49 -5.59
C GLY A 165 -2.79 20.86 -6.62
N PHE A 166 -3.34 21.66 -7.52
CA PHE A 166 -4.16 21.21 -8.66
C PHE A 166 -3.63 21.82 -9.95
N TYR A 167 -4.03 21.26 -11.09
CA TYR A 167 -3.63 21.73 -12.40
C TYR A 167 -4.75 21.60 -13.43
N ILE A 168 -4.65 22.32 -14.52
CA ILE A 168 -5.52 22.19 -15.70
C ILE A 168 -4.63 21.89 -16.90
N LEU A 169 -4.91 20.81 -17.61
CA LEU A 169 -4.34 20.57 -18.93
C LEU A 169 -5.31 21.05 -20.00
N LYS A 170 -4.76 21.64 -21.08
CA LYS A 170 -5.54 22.17 -22.20
C LYS A 170 -5.09 21.57 -23.52
N GLY A 171 -5.99 21.48 -24.48
CA GLY A 171 -5.69 21.14 -25.85
C GLY A 171 -4.81 19.90 -26.03
N LYS A 172 -3.61 20.08 -26.61
CA LYS A 172 -2.64 19.00 -26.83
C LYS A 172 -2.07 18.43 -25.54
N GLY A 173 -2.01 19.21 -24.44
CA GLY A 173 -1.60 18.72 -23.12
C GLY A 173 -2.56 17.67 -22.56
N ALA A 174 -3.87 17.98 -22.57
CA ALA A 174 -4.90 17.04 -22.15
C ALA A 174 -4.95 15.79 -23.05
N LYS A 175 -4.71 15.97 -24.36
CA LYS A 175 -4.65 14.85 -25.29
C LYS A 175 -3.42 13.96 -25.05
N LEU A 176 -2.26 14.55 -24.71
CA LEU A 176 -1.05 13.81 -24.36
C LEU A 176 -1.28 12.98 -23.09
N GLN A 177 -1.92 13.51 -22.06
CA GLN A 177 -2.25 12.76 -20.84
C GLN A 177 -3.10 11.53 -21.14
N ARG A 178 -4.21 11.69 -21.90
CA ARG A 178 -5.04 10.56 -22.32
C ARG A 178 -4.28 9.53 -23.16
N ALA A 179 -3.38 10.01 -24.02
CA ALA A 179 -2.53 9.15 -24.85
C ALA A 179 -1.57 8.31 -24.00
N LEU A 180 -1.01 8.89 -22.94
CA LEU A 180 -0.16 8.17 -21.98
C LEU A 180 -0.95 7.14 -21.20
N ILE A 181 -2.14 7.48 -20.72
CA ILE A 181 -3.03 6.53 -20.03
C ILE A 181 -3.30 5.34 -20.94
N GLN A 182 -3.80 5.59 -22.16
CA GLN A 182 -4.13 4.51 -23.10
C GLN A 182 -2.92 3.67 -23.48
N PHE A 183 -1.75 4.29 -23.68
CA PHE A 183 -0.52 3.58 -23.98
C PHE A 183 -0.13 2.62 -22.84
N MET A 184 -0.18 3.07 -21.59
CA MET A 184 0.14 2.23 -20.43
C MET A 184 -0.88 1.12 -20.21
N MET A 185 -2.17 1.41 -20.42
CA MET A 185 -3.23 0.40 -20.34
C MET A 185 -3.00 -0.71 -21.37
N ASP A 186 -2.82 -0.36 -22.66
CA ASP A 186 -2.54 -1.30 -23.74
C ASP A 186 -1.23 -2.08 -23.49
N PHE A 187 -0.23 -1.43 -22.89
CA PHE A 187 1.04 -2.06 -22.54
C PHE A 187 0.86 -3.18 -21.51
N HIS A 188 0.10 -2.93 -20.43
CA HIS A 188 -0.13 -3.91 -19.39
C HIS A 188 -1.02 -5.07 -19.85
N GLU A 189 -2.05 -4.78 -20.64
CA GLU A 189 -2.88 -5.81 -21.27
C GLU A 189 -2.04 -6.73 -22.17
N LYS A 190 -1.20 -6.16 -23.04
CA LYS A 190 -0.25 -6.91 -23.89
C LYS A 190 0.71 -7.79 -23.08
N ASN A 191 1.08 -7.37 -21.88
CA ASN A 191 1.89 -8.14 -20.93
C ASN A 191 1.06 -9.11 -20.08
N LYS A 192 -0.20 -9.37 -20.46
CA LYS A 192 -1.11 -10.35 -19.86
C LYS A 192 -1.52 -10.06 -18.42
N LEU A 193 -1.53 -8.80 -18.01
CA LEU A 193 -2.17 -8.38 -16.79
C LEU A 193 -3.68 -8.20 -17.05
N THR A 194 -4.50 -8.48 -16.06
CA THR A 194 -5.95 -8.29 -16.13
C THR A 194 -6.31 -6.87 -15.72
N GLU A 195 -7.01 -6.14 -16.57
CA GLU A 195 -7.54 -4.82 -16.26
C GLU A 195 -8.66 -4.90 -15.23
N ILE A 196 -8.60 -4.01 -14.24
CA ILE A 196 -9.64 -3.80 -13.23
C ILE A 196 -10.06 -2.35 -13.24
N ASN A 197 -11.36 -2.09 -13.26
CA ASN A 197 -11.93 -0.76 -13.04
C ASN A 197 -12.63 -0.73 -11.66
N PRO A 198 -11.93 -0.39 -10.59
CA PRO A 198 -12.43 -0.48 -9.23
C PRO A 198 -13.21 0.77 -8.80
N PRO A 199 -14.06 0.68 -7.76
CA PRO A 199 -14.58 1.86 -7.09
C PRO A 199 -13.46 2.74 -6.53
N GLN A 200 -13.61 4.06 -6.65
CA GLN A 200 -12.65 5.04 -6.12
C GLN A 200 -13.06 5.62 -4.75
N LEU A 201 -14.25 5.28 -4.27
CA LEU A 201 -14.69 5.48 -2.90
C LEU A 201 -14.69 4.14 -2.19
N VAL A 202 -13.95 4.03 -1.11
CA VAL A 202 -13.72 2.76 -0.41
C VAL A 202 -14.10 2.85 1.06
N LEU A 203 -14.45 1.70 1.64
CA LEU A 203 -14.73 1.60 3.06
C LEU A 203 -13.45 1.74 3.91
N ARG A 204 -13.61 2.17 5.17
CA ARG A 204 -12.51 2.20 6.17
C ARG A 204 -11.73 0.89 6.25
N LYS A 205 -12.43 -0.27 6.23
CA LYS A 205 -11.78 -1.58 6.26
C LYS A 205 -10.90 -1.86 5.04
N THR A 206 -11.26 -1.32 3.88
CA THR A 206 -10.48 -1.45 2.64
C THR A 206 -9.17 -0.65 2.72
N ALA A 207 -9.23 0.60 3.21
CA ALA A 207 -8.04 1.41 3.45
C ALA A 207 -7.15 0.84 4.58
N PHE A 208 -7.76 0.16 5.58
CA PHE A 208 -7.04 -0.59 6.59
C PHE A 208 -6.31 -1.80 6.01
N GLY A 209 -6.91 -2.52 5.07
CA GLY A 209 -6.35 -3.73 4.44
C GLY A 209 -4.99 -3.50 3.78
N THR A 210 -4.77 -2.35 3.16
CA THR A 210 -3.50 -1.98 2.53
C THR A 210 -2.50 -1.29 3.47
N GLY A 211 -2.91 -0.95 4.71
CA GLY A 211 -2.05 -0.29 5.70
C GLY A 211 -2.08 1.24 5.64
N ASN A 212 -2.98 1.84 4.86
CA ASN A 212 -3.19 3.29 4.88
C ASN A 212 -3.78 3.76 6.21
N LEU A 213 -4.68 2.99 6.79
CA LEU A 213 -5.23 3.22 8.12
C LEU A 213 -4.63 2.25 9.15
N PRO A 214 -4.54 2.67 10.43
CA PRO A 214 -4.96 3.98 10.98
C PRO A 214 -3.95 5.10 10.77
N LYS A 215 -2.70 4.79 10.40
CA LYS A 215 -1.55 5.69 10.49
C LYS A 215 -1.65 6.95 9.62
N PHE A 216 -2.21 6.84 8.42
CA PHE A 216 -2.22 7.92 7.42
C PHE A 216 -3.63 8.48 7.18
N GLU A 217 -4.51 8.45 8.19
CA GLU A 217 -5.88 8.95 8.05
C GLU A 217 -5.92 10.43 7.68
N ASP A 218 -4.98 11.23 8.19
CA ASP A 218 -4.81 12.65 7.88
C ASP A 218 -4.38 12.92 6.42
N GLN A 219 -3.82 11.92 5.75
CA GLN A 219 -3.38 12.01 4.36
C GLN A 219 -4.46 11.59 3.36
N LEU A 220 -5.64 11.16 3.84
CA LEU A 220 -6.74 10.68 3.00
C LEU A 220 -7.91 11.69 3.02
N TYR A 221 -8.48 11.94 1.84
CA TYR A 221 -9.78 12.59 1.76
C TYR A 221 -10.88 11.64 2.21
N LYS A 222 -11.76 12.14 3.07
CA LYS A 222 -12.85 11.39 3.67
C LYS A 222 -14.19 12.08 3.44
N THR A 223 -15.22 11.31 3.12
CA THR A 223 -16.60 11.80 3.02
C THR A 223 -17.31 11.78 4.38
N ASN A 224 -18.45 12.46 4.47
CA ASN A 224 -19.28 12.45 5.68
C ASN A 224 -19.83 11.05 6.02
N ASP A 225 -19.95 10.16 5.04
CA ASP A 225 -20.42 8.78 5.18
C ASP A 225 -19.31 7.77 5.53
N ASP A 226 -18.16 8.25 6.02
CA ASP A 226 -16.98 7.43 6.37
C ASP A 226 -16.39 6.61 5.20
N LEU A 227 -16.60 7.07 3.96
CA LEU A 227 -15.90 6.56 2.79
C LEU A 227 -14.64 7.39 2.55
N PHE A 228 -13.62 6.76 1.95
CA PHE A 228 -12.35 7.39 1.62
C PHE A 228 -12.14 7.42 0.12
N LEU A 229 -11.70 8.58 -0.41
CA LEU A 229 -11.21 8.67 -1.77
C LEU A 229 -9.85 7.94 -1.84
N VAL A 230 -9.68 7.12 -2.87
CA VAL A 230 -8.48 6.29 -2.99
C VAL A 230 -7.23 7.14 -3.26
N PRO A 231 -6.13 6.94 -2.51
CA PRO A 231 -4.85 7.60 -2.79
C PRO A 231 -4.06 6.89 -3.91
N THR A 232 -4.53 5.70 -4.33
CA THR A 232 -3.94 4.81 -5.33
C THR A 232 -4.92 3.67 -5.62
N ALA A 233 -4.91 3.13 -6.84
CA ALA A 233 -5.67 1.93 -7.18
C ALA A 233 -5.23 0.68 -6.40
N GLU A 234 -4.05 0.70 -5.79
CA GLU A 234 -3.60 -0.34 -4.87
C GLU A 234 -4.68 -0.68 -3.83
N VAL A 235 -5.31 0.35 -3.24
CA VAL A 235 -6.26 0.17 -2.14
C VAL A 235 -7.45 -0.70 -2.52
N PRO A 236 -8.24 -0.40 -3.54
CA PRO A 236 -9.36 -1.25 -3.93
C PRO A 236 -8.91 -2.57 -4.57
N VAL A 237 -7.89 -2.57 -5.44
CA VAL A 237 -7.51 -3.76 -6.22
C VAL A 237 -6.89 -4.83 -5.32
N THR A 238 -6.06 -4.47 -4.34
CA THR A 238 -5.48 -5.43 -3.39
C THR A 238 -6.57 -6.11 -2.56
N ASN A 239 -7.64 -5.37 -2.21
CA ASN A 239 -8.72 -5.87 -1.36
C ASN A 239 -9.82 -6.66 -2.11
N ILE A 240 -9.73 -6.89 -3.42
CA ILE A 240 -10.75 -7.64 -4.19
C ILE A 240 -11.04 -9.01 -3.58
N TYR A 241 -10.03 -9.66 -3.03
CA TYR A 241 -10.15 -10.98 -2.40
C TYR A 241 -10.09 -10.93 -0.87
N ALA A 242 -10.45 -9.79 -0.26
CA ALA A 242 -10.53 -9.69 1.20
C ALA A 242 -11.52 -10.72 1.76
N ASP A 243 -11.14 -11.39 2.86
CA ASP A 243 -11.91 -12.46 3.50
C ASP A 243 -12.06 -13.77 2.71
N GLU A 244 -11.24 -13.96 1.66
CA GLU A 244 -11.33 -15.14 0.79
C GLU A 244 -10.15 -16.11 0.95
N ILE A 245 -10.41 -17.36 0.57
CA ILE A 245 -9.41 -18.42 0.44
C ILE A 245 -9.30 -18.80 -1.03
N LEU A 246 -8.22 -18.37 -1.66
CA LEU A 246 -7.91 -18.65 -3.06
C LEU A 246 -7.40 -20.08 -3.24
N ASN A 247 -7.51 -20.60 -4.45
CA ASN A 247 -6.82 -21.83 -4.81
C ASN A 247 -5.37 -21.49 -5.20
N GLU A 248 -4.38 -22.15 -4.59
CA GLU A 248 -2.95 -21.89 -4.86
C GLU A 248 -2.57 -22.02 -6.35
N LYS A 249 -3.21 -22.94 -7.07
CA LYS A 249 -2.98 -23.13 -8.52
C LYS A 249 -3.45 -21.97 -9.40
N ASP A 250 -4.33 -21.09 -8.88
CA ASP A 250 -4.84 -19.92 -9.58
C ASP A 250 -3.95 -18.67 -9.35
N LEU A 251 -2.83 -18.83 -8.62
CA LEU A 251 -1.83 -17.81 -8.37
C LEU A 251 -0.62 -17.96 -9.32
N PRO A 252 0.05 -16.87 -9.71
CA PRO A 252 -0.23 -15.50 -9.30
C PRO A 252 -1.41 -14.88 -10.05
N LYS A 253 -2.15 -13.99 -9.36
CA LYS A 253 -3.10 -13.07 -10.01
C LYS A 253 -2.40 -11.75 -10.24
N LYS A 254 -2.45 -11.26 -11.48
CA LYS A 254 -1.76 -10.03 -11.90
C LYS A 254 -2.79 -9.06 -12.47
N PHE A 255 -2.93 -7.93 -11.83
CA PHE A 255 -3.90 -6.89 -12.18
C PHE A 255 -3.23 -5.57 -12.49
N PHE A 256 -3.91 -4.74 -13.26
CA PHE A 256 -3.61 -3.32 -13.37
C PHE A 256 -4.91 -2.52 -13.37
N ALA A 257 -4.84 -1.28 -12.94
CA ALA A 257 -5.99 -0.38 -12.89
C ALA A 257 -5.55 1.06 -13.13
N PHE A 258 -6.38 1.81 -13.82
CA PHE A 258 -6.29 3.26 -13.89
C PHE A 258 -7.26 3.88 -12.89
N THR A 259 -6.79 4.82 -12.08
CA THR A 259 -7.65 5.63 -11.21
C THR A 259 -7.14 7.06 -11.10
N GLU A 260 -8.07 7.98 -10.83
CA GLU A 260 -7.75 9.20 -10.13
C GLU A 260 -7.27 8.83 -8.72
N CYS A 261 -6.29 9.57 -8.22
CA CYS A 261 -5.70 9.40 -6.90
C CYS A 261 -5.81 10.70 -6.13
N TYR A 262 -6.20 10.61 -4.85
CA TYR A 262 -6.48 11.77 -4.01
C TYR A 262 -5.65 11.73 -2.75
N ARG A 263 -4.88 12.81 -2.47
CA ARG A 263 -4.02 12.93 -1.27
C ARG A 263 -4.13 14.30 -0.68
N THR A 264 -4.30 14.41 0.64
CA THR A 264 -4.35 15.71 1.32
C THR A 264 -2.98 16.38 1.37
N GLU A 265 -1.89 15.61 1.15
CA GLU A 265 -0.49 16.08 1.28
C GLU A 265 -0.19 16.76 2.62
N ALA A 266 -0.90 16.35 3.68
CA ALA A 266 -0.82 16.95 5.01
C ALA A 266 0.63 16.94 5.53
N GLY A 267 1.08 18.09 6.03
CA GLY A 267 2.41 18.24 6.65
C GLY A 267 3.61 18.26 5.67
N ARG A 268 3.38 18.28 4.37
CA ARG A 268 4.45 18.24 3.35
C ARG A 268 4.46 19.46 2.44
N HIS A 269 4.95 20.59 2.95
CA HIS A 269 5.25 21.78 2.12
C HIS A 269 6.71 21.75 1.71
N THR A 270 7.03 21.18 0.55
CA THR A 270 8.42 21.01 0.08
C THR A 270 8.89 22.11 -0.86
N GLY A 271 8.05 23.11 -1.18
CA GLY A 271 8.40 24.15 -2.15
C GLY A 271 8.48 23.65 -3.60
N GLU A 272 8.11 22.41 -3.89
CA GLU A 272 8.03 21.87 -5.24
C GLU A 272 6.75 22.36 -5.91
N GLU A 273 6.91 23.11 -7.02
CA GLU A 273 5.80 23.68 -7.77
C GLU A 273 5.37 22.81 -8.96
N GLY A 274 4.17 23.09 -9.49
CA GLY A 274 3.65 22.46 -10.71
C GLY A 274 3.15 21.05 -10.51
N LEU A 275 3.60 20.12 -11.35
CA LEU A 275 3.08 18.75 -11.39
C LEU A 275 3.80 17.77 -10.43
N PHE A 276 4.70 18.23 -9.56
CA PHE A 276 5.47 17.35 -8.67
C PHE A 276 4.65 16.78 -7.53
N ARG A 277 3.76 17.62 -6.93
CA ARG A 277 2.99 17.26 -5.75
C ARG A 277 1.58 17.82 -5.86
N LEU A 278 0.61 16.92 -5.90
CA LEU A 278 -0.77 17.21 -6.26
C LEU A 278 -1.74 16.54 -5.30
N HIS A 279 -2.84 17.24 -5.01
CA HIS A 279 -3.98 16.69 -4.25
C HIS A 279 -4.80 15.69 -5.08
N GLN A 280 -4.83 15.88 -6.39
CA GLN A 280 -5.48 14.99 -7.35
C GLN A 280 -4.53 14.72 -8.51
N PHE A 281 -4.36 13.46 -8.88
CA PHE A 281 -3.53 13.04 -10.01
C PHE A 281 -3.95 11.66 -10.51
N GLU A 282 -3.56 11.32 -11.71
CA GLU A 282 -3.87 10.06 -12.35
C GLU A 282 -2.69 9.08 -12.26
N LYS A 283 -3.02 7.80 -12.08
CA LYS A 283 -2.04 6.73 -12.00
C LYS A 283 -2.57 5.42 -12.59
N VAL A 284 -1.73 4.75 -13.36
CA VAL A 284 -1.90 3.34 -13.68
C VAL A 284 -1.12 2.55 -12.64
N GLU A 285 -1.76 1.60 -11.98
CA GLU A 285 -1.18 0.81 -10.88
C GLU A 285 -1.23 -0.68 -11.21
N MET A 286 -0.17 -1.40 -10.93
CA MET A 286 -0.11 -2.86 -10.96
C MET A 286 -0.29 -3.43 -9.57
N VAL A 287 -1.06 -4.51 -9.43
CA VAL A 287 -1.23 -5.24 -8.17
C VAL A 287 -1.16 -6.73 -8.43
N TYR A 288 -0.25 -7.42 -7.74
CA TYR A 288 -0.10 -8.87 -7.83
C TYR A 288 -0.43 -9.53 -6.50
N ILE A 289 -1.11 -10.68 -6.58
CA ILE A 289 -1.38 -11.57 -5.44
C ILE A 289 -0.76 -12.92 -5.78
N CYS A 290 0.10 -13.42 -4.90
CA CYS A 290 0.91 -14.61 -5.21
C CYS A 290 1.20 -15.46 -3.98
N THR A 291 1.85 -16.60 -4.18
CA THR A 291 2.42 -17.38 -3.08
C THR A 291 3.68 -16.71 -2.53
N PRO A 292 4.07 -16.98 -1.28
CA PRO A 292 5.29 -16.44 -0.69
C PRO A 292 6.56 -16.68 -1.55
N GLU A 293 6.66 -17.84 -2.17
CA GLU A 293 7.81 -18.27 -2.95
C GLU A 293 7.99 -17.45 -4.25
N GLN A 294 6.89 -16.96 -4.81
CA GLN A 294 6.87 -16.21 -6.08
C GLN A 294 7.19 -14.72 -5.90
N SER A 295 7.01 -14.17 -4.69
CA SER A 295 6.90 -12.72 -4.50
C SER A 295 8.17 -11.94 -4.87
N ASN A 296 9.36 -12.48 -4.64
CA ASN A 296 10.61 -11.79 -4.99
C ASN A 296 10.82 -11.73 -6.52
N GLU A 297 10.57 -12.83 -7.23
CA GLU A 297 10.66 -12.86 -8.69
C GLU A 297 9.62 -11.93 -9.34
N LEU A 298 8.40 -11.92 -8.78
CA LEU A 298 7.33 -11.07 -9.28
C LEU A 298 7.58 -9.57 -9.02
N LEU A 299 8.35 -9.20 -7.98
CA LEU A 299 8.81 -7.83 -7.79
C LEU A 299 9.77 -7.41 -8.91
N GLU A 300 10.70 -8.28 -9.30
CA GLU A 300 11.61 -8.01 -10.42
C GLU A 300 10.83 -7.87 -11.74
N GLU A 301 9.87 -8.76 -11.99
CA GLU A 301 9.00 -8.69 -13.18
C GLU A 301 8.20 -7.38 -13.21
N MET A 302 7.55 -7.02 -12.10
CA MET A 302 6.76 -5.80 -11.97
C MET A 302 7.59 -4.55 -12.24
N THR A 303 8.76 -4.45 -11.62
CA THR A 303 9.69 -3.34 -11.82
C THR A 303 10.19 -3.29 -13.26
N SER A 304 10.52 -4.44 -13.86
CA SER A 304 10.92 -4.53 -15.27
C SER A 304 9.82 -4.06 -16.22
N ASN A 305 8.54 -4.30 -15.90
CA ASN A 305 7.42 -3.81 -16.71
C ASN A 305 7.34 -2.27 -16.67
N ALA A 306 7.52 -1.66 -15.50
CA ALA A 306 7.59 -0.19 -15.41
C ALA A 306 8.82 0.38 -16.15
N GLU A 307 9.98 -0.27 -16.07
CA GLU A 307 11.19 0.12 -16.84
C GLU A 307 10.97 0.08 -18.35
N LYS A 308 10.24 -0.94 -18.86
CA LYS A 308 9.95 -1.07 -20.30
C LYS A 308 9.12 0.11 -20.80
N ILE A 309 8.16 0.60 -20.02
CA ILE A 309 7.38 1.82 -20.37
C ILE A 309 8.34 3.02 -20.57
N LEU A 310 9.26 3.23 -19.63
CA LEU A 310 10.24 4.33 -19.74
C LEU A 310 11.19 4.16 -20.93
N LYS A 311 11.61 2.92 -21.22
CA LYS A 311 12.44 2.60 -22.39
C LYS A 311 11.71 2.88 -23.72
N GLU A 312 10.44 2.47 -23.83
CA GLU A 312 9.64 2.73 -25.03
C GLU A 312 9.38 4.22 -25.26
N LEU A 313 9.30 4.99 -24.15
CA LEU A 313 9.20 6.46 -24.20
C LEU A 313 10.54 7.16 -24.47
N GLY A 314 11.65 6.42 -24.47
CA GLY A 314 13.00 6.96 -24.71
C GLY A 314 13.53 7.84 -23.58
N LEU A 315 12.99 7.72 -22.36
CA LEU A 315 13.36 8.54 -21.20
C LEU A 315 14.58 7.95 -20.47
N PRO A 316 15.57 8.77 -20.08
CA PRO A 316 16.68 8.33 -19.25
C PRO A 316 16.21 8.18 -17.80
N PHE A 317 16.51 7.04 -17.18
CA PHE A 317 16.09 6.74 -15.82
C PHE A 317 17.12 5.92 -15.06
N ARG A 318 16.95 5.84 -13.74
CA ARG A 318 17.67 4.93 -12.87
C ARG A 318 16.73 4.12 -12.00
N ARG A 319 17.18 2.96 -11.54
CA ARG A 319 16.52 2.11 -10.56
C ARG A 319 17.24 2.17 -9.23
N LEU A 320 16.50 2.43 -8.15
CA LEU A 320 16.99 2.43 -6.78
C LEU A 320 16.36 1.28 -5.99
N LEU A 321 17.14 0.62 -5.13
CA LEU A 321 16.63 -0.17 -4.02
C LEU A 321 16.56 0.76 -2.82
N LEU A 322 15.36 0.99 -2.31
CA LEU A 322 15.15 1.88 -1.17
C LEU A 322 15.71 1.29 0.12
N SER A 323 16.17 2.17 0.99
CA SER A 323 16.65 1.85 2.33
C SER A 323 15.48 1.64 3.31
N THR A 324 15.80 1.13 4.51
CA THR A 324 14.80 0.86 5.56
C THR A 324 14.04 2.10 6.01
N GLY A 325 14.67 3.28 6.01
CA GLY A 325 14.08 4.54 6.43
C GLY A 325 13.25 5.23 5.36
N ASP A 326 13.45 4.88 4.08
CA ASP A 326 12.75 5.48 2.93
C ASP A 326 11.59 4.60 2.42
N ALA A 327 11.66 3.28 2.62
CA ALA A 327 10.65 2.35 2.18
C ALA A 327 9.28 2.58 2.85
N GLY A 328 8.19 2.45 2.06
CA GLY A 328 6.82 2.64 2.51
C GLY A 328 6.40 1.70 3.66
N PHE A 329 5.41 2.12 4.48
CA PHE A 329 4.97 1.44 5.70
C PHE A 329 4.66 -0.06 5.52
N ALA A 330 3.95 -0.41 4.46
CA ALA A 330 3.53 -1.78 4.16
C ALA A 330 4.62 -2.61 3.44
N SER A 331 5.67 -1.98 2.93
CA SER A 331 6.67 -2.62 2.10
C SER A 331 7.74 -3.37 2.90
N ALA A 332 8.10 -4.57 2.44
CA ALA A 332 9.28 -5.31 2.87
C ALA A 332 10.50 -5.05 1.98
N LYS A 333 10.30 -4.74 0.70
CA LYS A 333 11.33 -4.38 -0.28
C LYS A 333 10.70 -3.51 -1.36
N THR A 334 11.34 -2.39 -1.69
CA THR A 334 10.86 -1.45 -2.70
C THR A 334 11.96 -1.09 -3.69
N TYR A 335 11.59 -1.06 -4.95
CA TYR A 335 12.37 -0.44 -6.01
C TYR A 335 11.66 0.81 -6.52
N ASP A 336 12.39 1.93 -6.57
CA ASP A 336 11.93 3.14 -7.23
C ASP A 336 12.59 3.28 -8.60
N LEU A 337 11.81 3.80 -9.55
CA LEU A 337 12.31 4.29 -10.82
C LEU A 337 12.26 5.81 -10.81
N GLU A 338 13.40 6.40 -11.10
CA GLU A 338 13.53 7.85 -11.19
C GLU A 338 13.95 8.26 -12.59
N VAL A 339 13.25 9.21 -13.18
CA VAL A 339 13.53 9.77 -14.51
C VAL A 339 14.31 11.07 -14.38
N TRP A 340 15.25 11.30 -15.31
CA TRP A 340 16.01 12.53 -15.35
C TRP A 340 15.13 13.75 -15.65
N SER A 341 15.24 14.80 -14.85
CA SER A 341 14.68 16.12 -15.11
C SER A 341 15.80 17.09 -15.53
N PRO A 342 15.85 17.50 -16.79
CA PRO A 342 16.83 18.48 -17.26
C PRO A 342 16.75 19.82 -16.54
N ALA A 343 15.54 20.31 -16.28
CA ALA A 343 15.32 21.60 -15.62
C ALA A 343 15.81 21.60 -14.16
N MET A 344 15.65 20.50 -13.44
CA MET A 344 16.10 20.36 -12.05
C MET A 344 17.53 19.83 -11.96
N ASN A 345 18.13 19.36 -13.06
CA ASN A 345 19.43 18.69 -13.10
C ASN A 345 19.52 17.54 -12.06
N LYS A 346 18.45 16.79 -11.87
CA LYS A 346 18.36 15.64 -10.95
C LYS A 346 17.39 14.57 -11.47
N TYR A 347 17.48 13.38 -10.90
CA TYR A 347 16.49 12.34 -11.08
C TYR A 347 15.28 12.61 -10.18
N ILE A 348 14.07 12.32 -10.68
CA ILE A 348 12.80 12.44 -9.97
C ILE A 348 12.06 11.10 -9.99
N GLU A 349 11.56 10.66 -8.85
CA GLU A 349 10.77 9.45 -8.73
C GLU A 349 9.52 9.51 -9.62
N CYS A 350 9.28 8.50 -10.43
CA CYS A 350 8.08 8.37 -11.27
C CYS A 350 7.32 7.05 -11.09
N SER A 351 7.95 6.05 -10.49
CA SER A 351 7.34 4.76 -10.16
C SER A 351 7.98 4.18 -8.92
N SER A 352 7.17 3.53 -8.08
CA SER A 352 7.60 2.76 -6.92
C SER A 352 6.95 1.39 -6.99
N CYS A 353 7.75 0.32 -6.88
CA CYS A 353 7.30 -1.08 -6.92
C CYS A 353 7.68 -1.78 -5.62
N SER A 354 6.69 -2.28 -4.89
CA SER A 354 6.86 -2.82 -3.54
C SER A 354 6.38 -4.25 -3.41
N ASN A 355 7.18 -5.09 -2.73
CA ASN A 355 6.74 -6.36 -2.19
C ASN A 355 6.30 -6.14 -0.73
N CYS A 356 5.01 -6.31 -0.46
CA CYS A 356 4.42 -6.17 0.86
C CYS A 356 4.41 -7.49 1.65
N THR A 357 4.93 -8.57 1.09
CA THR A 357 4.88 -9.91 1.67
C THR A 357 3.47 -10.28 2.14
N ASP A 358 3.30 -10.81 3.34
CA ASP A 358 2.00 -11.19 3.91
C ASP A 358 1.31 -10.04 4.69
N PHE A 359 1.93 -8.86 4.78
CA PHE A 359 1.47 -7.75 5.62
C PHE A 359 0.04 -7.30 5.29
N GLN A 360 -0.24 -7.02 4.02
CA GLN A 360 -1.58 -6.61 3.57
C GLN A 360 -2.55 -7.78 3.58
N ALA A 361 -2.11 -8.94 3.13
CA ALA A 361 -2.95 -10.15 3.10
C ALA A 361 -3.42 -10.57 4.51
N ARG A 362 -2.59 -10.38 5.53
CA ARG A 362 -3.01 -10.58 6.93
C ARG A 362 -4.08 -9.58 7.34
N ARG A 363 -3.95 -8.30 6.98
CA ARG A 363 -4.93 -7.25 7.31
C ARG A 363 -6.29 -7.48 6.68
N MET A 364 -6.32 -7.98 5.44
CA MET A 364 -7.56 -8.26 4.71
C MET A 364 -7.97 -9.75 4.72
N ASN A 365 -7.26 -10.60 5.51
CA ASN A 365 -7.54 -12.03 5.68
C ASN A 365 -7.61 -12.82 4.36
N THR A 366 -6.75 -12.49 3.42
CA THR A 366 -6.64 -13.23 2.17
C THR A 366 -5.64 -14.36 2.30
N ARG A 367 -6.07 -15.56 1.98
CA ARG A 367 -5.27 -16.78 2.12
C ARG A 367 -5.34 -17.61 0.84
N CYS A 368 -4.46 -18.57 0.70
CA CYS A 368 -4.59 -19.61 -0.32
C CYS A 368 -4.54 -21.00 0.31
N LYS A 369 -5.17 -21.96 -0.39
CA LYS A 369 -5.15 -23.38 -0.02
C LYS A 369 -4.52 -24.19 -1.15
N GLY A 370 -3.49 -24.94 -0.82
CA GLY A 370 -2.77 -25.82 -1.72
C GLY A 370 -2.31 -27.10 -1.02
N LYS A 371 -1.32 -27.76 -1.60
CA LYS A 371 -0.74 -29.00 -1.04
C LYS A 371 -0.15 -28.81 0.35
N SER A 372 0.42 -27.65 0.63
CA SER A 372 1.01 -27.27 1.93
C SER A 372 -0.04 -26.81 2.96
N GLY A 373 -1.33 -26.96 2.67
CA GLY A 373 -2.42 -26.53 3.54
C GLY A 373 -2.83 -25.08 3.31
N LEU A 374 -3.33 -24.43 4.36
CA LEU A 374 -3.81 -23.04 4.34
C LEU A 374 -2.68 -22.09 4.69
N ARG A 375 -2.39 -21.13 3.78
CA ARG A 375 -1.29 -20.14 3.94
C ARG A 375 -1.78 -18.73 3.63
N VAL A 376 -1.13 -17.73 4.20
CA VAL A 376 -1.35 -16.32 3.83
C VAL A 376 -0.65 -16.06 2.50
N VAL A 377 -1.31 -15.34 1.60
CA VAL A 377 -0.72 -14.93 0.31
C VAL A 377 0.22 -13.74 0.51
N HIS A 378 1.08 -13.48 -0.49
CA HIS A 378 1.84 -12.24 -0.59
C HIS A 378 1.16 -11.29 -1.57
N THR A 379 1.33 -9.99 -1.33
CA THR A 379 0.86 -8.92 -2.21
C THR A 379 2.00 -8.05 -2.67
N LEU A 380 1.91 -7.57 -3.91
CA LEU A 380 2.82 -6.59 -4.48
C LEU A 380 2.01 -5.48 -5.14
N ASN A 381 2.51 -4.28 -5.09
CA ASN A 381 1.98 -3.15 -5.83
C ASN A 381 3.11 -2.41 -6.54
N GLY A 382 2.77 -1.75 -7.63
CA GLY A 382 3.75 -0.93 -8.34
C GLY A 382 3.08 0.04 -9.29
N SER A 383 3.54 1.28 -9.24
CA SER A 383 3.07 2.26 -10.22
C SER A 383 3.55 1.86 -11.61
N GLY A 384 2.59 1.59 -12.49
CA GLY A 384 2.84 1.54 -13.94
C GLY A 384 3.10 2.94 -14.50
N ILE A 385 3.56 3.85 -13.66
CA ILE A 385 4.04 5.22 -13.70
C ILE A 385 2.95 6.26 -13.36
N ALA A 386 3.31 7.20 -12.47
CA ALA A 386 2.49 8.35 -12.11
C ALA A 386 2.45 9.38 -13.27
N LEU A 387 1.25 9.68 -13.76
CA LEU A 387 1.06 10.51 -14.97
C LEU A 387 1.69 11.88 -14.87
N PRO A 388 1.51 12.67 -13.79
CA PRO A 388 2.08 14.02 -13.72
C PRO A 388 3.60 14.04 -13.84
N ARG A 389 4.29 13.14 -13.15
CA ARG A 389 5.76 13.05 -13.22
C ARG A 389 6.26 12.54 -14.56
N LEU A 390 5.48 11.65 -15.21
CA LEU A 390 5.76 11.22 -16.58
C LEU A 390 5.58 12.38 -17.58
N MET A 391 4.55 13.21 -17.37
CA MET A 391 4.33 14.44 -18.17
C MET A 391 5.51 15.40 -18.02
N ILE A 392 5.96 15.69 -16.80
CA ILE A 392 7.20 16.48 -16.55
C ILE A 392 8.34 15.93 -17.39
N SER A 393 8.58 14.62 -17.25
CA SER A 393 9.71 13.96 -17.89
C SER A 393 9.65 14.05 -19.41
N ILE A 394 8.47 13.87 -20.01
CA ILE A 394 8.29 14.00 -21.47
C ILE A 394 8.49 15.44 -21.93
N LEU A 395 7.88 16.40 -21.28
CA LEU A 395 8.00 17.81 -21.66
C LEU A 395 9.45 18.28 -21.57
N GLU A 396 10.14 17.98 -20.47
CA GLU A 396 11.48 18.47 -20.23
C GLU A 396 12.57 17.75 -21.05
N ASN A 397 12.49 16.41 -21.23
CA ASN A 397 13.50 15.67 -21.98
C ASN A 397 13.34 15.81 -23.50
N ASN A 398 12.14 16.12 -24.01
CA ASN A 398 11.88 16.18 -25.44
C ASN A 398 11.74 17.62 -25.98
N GLN A 399 12.05 18.63 -25.16
CA GLN A 399 12.01 20.02 -25.59
C GLN A 399 13.07 20.32 -26.68
N GLN A 400 12.69 21.16 -27.64
CA GLN A 400 13.54 21.55 -28.76
C GLN A 400 14.02 23.00 -28.58
N LYS A 401 15.03 23.40 -29.34
CA LYS A 401 15.61 24.76 -29.32
C LYS A 401 14.59 25.87 -29.56
N ASP A 402 13.57 25.62 -30.39
CA ASP A 402 12.47 26.56 -30.68
C ASP A 402 11.39 26.59 -29.58
N GLY A 403 11.51 25.70 -28.60
CA GLY A 403 10.56 25.55 -27.49
C GLY A 403 9.38 24.63 -27.81
N SER A 404 9.38 23.96 -28.96
CA SER A 404 8.44 22.87 -29.24
C SER A 404 8.82 21.60 -28.47
N ILE A 405 7.88 20.66 -28.35
CA ILE A 405 8.08 19.37 -27.70
C ILE A 405 7.87 18.27 -28.73
N LYS A 406 8.89 17.46 -28.98
CA LYS A 406 8.73 16.23 -29.77
C LYS A 406 8.00 15.17 -28.94
N ILE A 407 7.05 14.50 -29.56
CA ILE A 407 6.33 13.39 -28.90
C ILE A 407 7.04 12.08 -29.21
N PRO A 408 7.29 11.23 -28.19
CA PRO A 408 7.82 9.89 -28.40
C PRO A 408 7.03 9.12 -29.48
N GLU A 409 7.72 8.42 -30.35
CA GLU A 409 7.11 7.76 -31.52
C GLU A 409 6.01 6.78 -31.14
N VAL A 410 6.20 6.05 -30.05
CA VAL A 410 5.24 5.07 -29.52
C VAL A 410 3.87 5.71 -29.20
N LEU A 411 3.84 7.01 -28.93
CA LEU A 411 2.60 7.77 -28.62
C LEU A 411 1.89 8.33 -29.83
N TRP A 412 2.48 8.35 -31.04
CA TRP A 412 1.88 9.04 -32.19
C TRP A 412 0.50 8.51 -32.58
N LYS A 413 0.30 7.19 -32.50
CA LYS A 413 -1.01 6.58 -32.77
C LYS A 413 -2.09 6.98 -31.76
N TYR A 414 -1.71 7.34 -30.53
CA TYR A 414 -2.63 7.77 -29.48
C TYR A 414 -2.86 9.28 -29.50
N THR A 415 -1.82 10.07 -29.74
CA THR A 415 -1.90 11.54 -29.79
C THR A 415 -2.48 12.05 -31.10
N GLY A 416 -2.19 11.39 -32.24
CA GLY A 416 -2.49 11.87 -33.58
C GLY A 416 -1.66 13.09 -34.00
N PHE A 417 -0.61 13.43 -33.23
CA PHE A 417 0.39 14.45 -33.57
C PHE A 417 1.77 14.03 -33.10
N LYS A 418 2.82 14.59 -33.74
CA LYS A 418 4.21 14.26 -33.50
C LYS A 418 4.96 15.32 -32.69
N GLU A 419 4.36 16.51 -32.55
CA GLU A 419 4.93 17.62 -31.82
C GLU A 419 3.86 18.52 -31.21
N ILE A 420 4.24 19.22 -30.14
CA ILE A 420 3.50 20.34 -29.56
C ILE A 420 4.34 21.58 -29.80
N LYS A 421 3.76 22.59 -30.47
CA LYS A 421 4.39 23.88 -30.72
C LYS A 421 3.37 24.99 -30.49
N ALA A 422 3.86 26.20 -30.22
CA ALA A 422 3.02 27.38 -30.16
C ALA A 422 2.33 27.59 -31.51
N GLU A 423 1.05 27.94 -31.47
CA GLU A 423 0.24 28.31 -32.65
C GLU A 423 0.57 29.71 -33.12
#